data_13590107f1a5126fce8a04e44c999010
#
_entry.id   13590107f1a5126fce8a04e44c999010
#
_cell.length_a   1.000
_cell.length_b   1.000
_cell.length_c   1.000
_cell.angle_alpha   90.00
_cell.angle_beta   90.00
_cell.angle_gamma   90.00
#
_symmetry.space_group_name_H-M   'P 1'
#
loop_
_entity.id
_entity.type
_entity.pdbx_description
1 polymer ?
#
loop_
_entity_poly.entity_id
_entity_poly.type
_entity_poly.pdbx_seq_one_letter_code
_entity_poly.pdbx_strand_id
1 'polypeptide(L)'
;MRVKFSLLSLLFVLAVSTQVTFAKEPAEGLAVKAISENNAEAMPAIEELRSLGPAGMQTLMHRYDDEIARHIANPGMAPTPEWLRITAALDAVSQQRNSYLSGLYWYTDLEQAQRVSAQSGKPILSLRLLGKLTDELSCANSRFFRTVLYSNAAVSSILRDQFVLHSQMVRPVPLITIDFGDGRKLERTITGNSVHYVLDSDGKVIDAFPGVYGPQAFSRVLRRAGLIHKPQRKR
;
A
#
# COMPACT_ATOMS: atom_id res chain seq x y z
N MET A 1 -22.27 -76.78 -26.87
CA MET A 1 -21.41 -75.88 -26.08
C MET A 1 -21.95 -74.41 -26.26
N ARG A 2 -22.74 -73.95 -25.28
CA ARG A 2 -23.38 -72.65 -25.37
C ARG A 2 -22.59 -71.62 -24.49
N VAL A 3 -21.96 -70.66 -25.13
CA VAL A 3 -21.26 -69.61 -24.45
C VAL A 3 -22.29 -68.50 -24.14
N LYS A 4 -22.48 -68.18 -22.85
CA LYS A 4 -23.31 -67.03 -22.38
C LYS A 4 -22.43 -65.78 -22.30
N PHE A 5 -22.71 -64.74 -23.10
CA PHE A 5 -22.18 -63.44 -22.93
C PHE A 5 -22.98 -62.68 -21.87
N SER A 6 -22.31 -62.29 -20.80
CA SER A 6 -22.86 -61.43 -19.75
C SER A 6 -22.56 -59.99 -20.10
N LEU A 7 -23.62 -59.17 -20.35
CA LEU A 7 -23.50 -57.74 -20.58
C LEU A 7 -23.35 -57.04 -19.22
N LEU A 8 -22.18 -56.49 -18.93
CA LEU A 8 -21.94 -55.65 -17.78
C LEU A 8 -22.20 -54.19 -18.17
N SER A 9 -23.37 -53.66 -17.79
CA SER A 9 -23.71 -52.25 -18.00
C SER A 9 -22.95 -51.34 -17.03
N LEU A 10 -21.97 -50.61 -17.53
CA LEU A 10 -21.21 -49.58 -16.79
C LEU A 10 -22.01 -48.28 -16.75
N LEU A 11 -22.67 -47.96 -15.62
CA LEU A 11 -23.31 -46.70 -15.39
C LEU A 11 -22.24 -45.62 -15.11
N PHE A 12 -22.00 -44.72 -16.07
CA PHE A 12 -21.14 -43.56 -15.90
C PHE A 12 -21.98 -42.47 -15.28
N VAL A 13 -21.83 -42.24 -13.97
CA VAL A 13 -22.44 -41.09 -13.26
C VAL A 13 -21.57 -39.87 -13.56
N LEU A 14 -22.06 -39.00 -14.45
CA LEU A 14 -21.46 -37.67 -14.69
C LEU A 14 -21.77 -36.78 -13.49
N ALA A 15 -20.83 -36.62 -12.59
CA ALA A 15 -20.89 -35.58 -11.54
C ALA A 15 -20.67 -34.20 -12.19
N VAL A 16 -21.74 -33.50 -12.49
CA VAL A 16 -21.68 -32.09 -12.89
C VAL A 16 -21.37 -31.27 -11.64
N SER A 17 -20.09 -30.95 -11.43
CA SER A 17 -19.68 -29.96 -10.42
C SER A 17 -20.05 -28.57 -10.93
N THR A 18 -21.18 -28.02 -10.46
CA THR A 18 -21.51 -26.62 -10.63
C THR A 18 -20.49 -25.78 -9.86
N GLN A 19 -19.48 -25.29 -10.54
CA GLN A 19 -18.65 -24.24 -10.00
C GLN A 19 -19.48 -22.96 -9.91
N VAL A 20 -19.87 -22.59 -8.69
CA VAL A 20 -20.47 -21.30 -8.40
C VAL A 20 -19.35 -20.25 -8.58
N THR A 21 -19.29 -19.67 -9.76
CA THR A 21 -18.44 -18.51 -10.02
C THR A 21 -19.08 -17.33 -9.32
N PHE A 22 -18.61 -16.99 -8.13
CA PHE A 22 -18.97 -15.71 -7.53
C PHE A 22 -18.47 -14.61 -8.46
N ALA A 23 -19.39 -13.85 -9.03
CA ALA A 23 -19.04 -12.65 -9.79
C ALA A 23 -18.23 -11.74 -8.84
N LYS A 24 -17.01 -11.35 -9.25
CA LYS A 24 -16.17 -10.44 -8.47
C LYS A 24 -16.92 -9.13 -8.30
N GLU A 25 -17.06 -8.68 -7.07
CA GLU A 25 -17.77 -7.42 -6.79
C GLU A 25 -17.05 -6.25 -7.48
N PRO A 26 -17.82 -5.28 -8.06
CA PRO A 26 -17.21 -4.07 -8.61
C PRO A 26 -16.41 -3.32 -7.55
N ALA A 27 -15.24 -2.79 -7.91
CA ALA A 27 -14.33 -2.11 -6.97
C ALA A 27 -15.01 -0.93 -6.24
N GLU A 28 -15.97 -0.26 -6.86
CA GLU A 28 -16.78 0.79 -6.24
C GLU A 28 -17.65 0.27 -5.08
N GLY A 29 -18.25 -0.91 -5.21
CA GLY A 29 -18.99 -1.57 -4.12
C GLY A 29 -18.08 -1.93 -2.95
N LEU A 30 -16.85 -2.40 -3.24
CA LEU A 30 -15.86 -2.65 -2.22
C LEU A 30 -15.46 -1.38 -1.46
N ALA A 31 -15.33 -0.23 -2.17
CA ALA A 31 -14.99 1.04 -1.52
C ALA A 31 -16.06 1.48 -0.50
N VAL A 32 -17.34 1.24 -0.80
CA VAL A 32 -18.44 1.52 0.13
C VAL A 32 -18.39 0.60 1.35
N LYS A 33 -18.18 -0.70 1.14
CA LYS A 33 -18.06 -1.69 2.23
C LYS A 33 -16.85 -1.46 3.10
N ALA A 34 -15.74 -0.99 2.54
CA ALA A 34 -14.49 -0.76 3.26
C ALA A 34 -14.61 0.25 4.42
N ILE A 35 -15.63 1.11 4.41
CA ILE A 35 -15.92 2.07 5.49
C ILE A 35 -17.13 1.70 6.34
N SER A 36 -17.67 0.47 6.19
CA SER A 36 -18.78 -0.02 7.02
C SER A 36 -18.45 0.02 8.50
N GLU A 37 -19.44 0.29 9.34
CA GLU A 37 -19.32 0.16 10.80
C GLU A 37 -19.19 -1.31 11.23
N ASN A 38 -19.64 -2.22 10.38
CA ASN A 38 -19.49 -3.65 10.59
C ASN A 38 -18.13 -4.14 10.10
N ASN A 39 -17.22 -4.43 11.02
CA ASN A 39 -15.89 -4.96 10.70
C ASN A 39 -15.92 -6.26 9.88
N ALA A 40 -16.94 -7.09 10.03
CA ALA A 40 -17.09 -8.33 9.26
C ALA A 40 -17.35 -8.06 7.77
N GLU A 41 -17.84 -6.86 7.43
CA GLU A 41 -18.01 -6.40 6.06
C GLU A 41 -16.81 -5.57 5.59
N ALA A 42 -16.30 -4.68 6.44
CA ALA A 42 -15.23 -3.76 6.09
C ALA A 42 -13.89 -4.47 5.82
N MET A 43 -13.49 -5.41 6.68
CA MET A 43 -12.18 -6.06 6.57
C MET A 43 -11.98 -6.84 5.27
N PRO A 44 -12.91 -7.72 4.83
CA PRO A 44 -12.78 -8.40 3.55
C PRO A 44 -12.74 -7.43 2.36
N ALA A 45 -13.53 -6.36 2.39
CA ALA A 45 -13.53 -5.35 1.34
C ALA A 45 -12.18 -4.60 1.24
N ILE A 46 -11.57 -4.27 2.39
CA ILE A 46 -10.23 -3.67 2.46
C ILE A 46 -9.18 -4.63 1.89
N GLU A 47 -9.23 -5.91 2.25
CA GLU A 47 -8.31 -6.93 1.75
C GLU A 47 -8.43 -7.11 0.24
N GLU A 48 -9.65 -7.13 -0.28
CA GLU A 48 -9.90 -7.24 -1.72
C GLU A 48 -9.41 -6.00 -2.46
N LEU A 49 -9.72 -4.77 -1.98
CA LEU A 49 -9.17 -3.53 -2.53
C LEU A 49 -7.64 -3.53 -2.51
N ARG A 50 -7.04 -3.98 -1.41
CA ARG A 50 -5.59 -4.11 -1.33
C ARG A 50 -5.03 -5.09 -2.36
N SER A 51 -5.72 -6.20 -2.62
CA SER A 51 -5.32 -7.18 -3.64
C SER A 51 -5.30 -6.60 -5.06
N LEU A 52 -6.11 -5.56 -5.32
CA LEU A 52 -6.12 -4.82 -6.59
C LEU A 52 -4.89 -3.90 -6.75
N GLY A 53 -4.06 -3.75 -5.71
CA GLY A 53 -2.87 -2.91 -5.74
C GLY A 53 -3.18 -1.42 -5.85
N PRO A 54 -2.38 -0.66 -6.64
CA PRO A 54 -2.62 0.77 -6.84
C PRO A 54 -4.02 1.11 -7.33
N ALA A 55 -4.67 0.21 -8.10
CA ALA A 55 -6.03 0.44 -8.61
C ALA A 55 -7.06 0.47 -7.46
N GLY A 56 -6.96 -0.41 -6.48
CA GLY A 56 -7.84 -0.38 -5.31
C GLY A 56 -7.66 0.87 -4.47
N MET A 57 -6.42 1.36 -4.33
CA MET A 57 -6.16 2.65 -3.67
C MET A 57 -6.80 3.81 -4.44
N GLN A 58 -6.69 3.82 -5.77
CA GLN A 58 -7.31 4.85 -6.61
C GLN A 58 -8.82 4.83 -6.52
N THR A 59 -9.46 3.65 -6.46
CA THR A 59 -10.91 3.52 -6.28
C THR A 59 -11.36 4.18 -4.97
N LEU A 60 -10.67 3.91 -3.84
CA LEU A 60 -10.99 4.57 -2.58
C LEU A 60 -10.77 6.08 -2.62
N MET A 61 -9.65 6.55 -3.18
CA MET A 61 -9.36 7.98 -3.32
C MET A 61 -10.43 8.68 -4.15
N HIS A 62 -10.86 8.09 -5.26
CA HIS A 62 -11.88 8.67 -6.13
C HIS A 62 -13.26 8.66 -5.48
N ARG A 63 -13.60 7.56 -4.79
CA ARG A 63 -14.92 7.44 -4.14
C ARG A 63 -15.15 8.50 -3.06
N TYR A 64 -14.09 8.94 -2.39
CA TYR A 64 -14.12 9.87 -1.25
C TYR A 64 -13.37 11.17 -1.51
N ASP A 65 -13.19 11.58 -2.78
CA ASP A 65 -12.40 12.74 -3.17
C ASP A 65 -12.93 14.06 -2.58
N ASP A 66 -14.26 14.27 -2.56
CA ASP A 66 -14.89 15.44 -1.95
C ASP A 66 -14.61 15.53 -0.43
N GLU A 67 -14.69 14.40 0.29
CA GLU A 67 -14.44 14.36 1.72
C GLU A 67 -12.95 14.59 2.02
N ILE A 68 -12.07 13.99 1.22
CA ILE A 68 -10.63 14.19 1.30
C ILE A 68 -10.28 15.66 1.04
N ALA A 69 -10.83 16.27 -0.02
CA ALA A 69 -10.60 17.66 -0.37
C ALA A 69 -11.06 18.60 0.74
N ARG A 70 -12.22 18.32 1.35
CA ARG A 70 -12.77 19.09 2.48
C ARG A 70 -11.84 19.09 3.69
N HIS A 71 -11.29 17.91 4.06
CA HIS A 71 -10.38 17.78 5.20
C HIS A 71 -9.00 18.37 4.92
N ILE A 72 -8.50 18.30 3.68
CA ILE A 72 -7.25 18.95 3.27
C ILE A 72 -7.39 20.47 3.35
N ALA A 73 -8.53 21.03 2.92
CA ALA A 73 -8.79 22.48 2.97
C ALA A 73 -9.00 22.99 4.40
N ASN A 74 -9.43 22.12 5.33
CA ASN A 74 -9.74 22.50 6.72
C ASN A 74 -9.01 21.62 7.74
N PRO A 75 -7.69 21.73 7.88
CA PRO A 75 -6.89 20.81 8.71
C PRO A 75 -7.19 20.88 10.21
N GLY A 76 -7.92 21.90 10.67
CA GLY A 76 -8.40 22.04 12.05
C GLY A 76 -9.80 21.48 12.30
N MET A 77 -10.46 20.93 11.30
CA MET A 77 -11.80 20.37 11.44
C MET A 77 -11.76 19.11 12.31
N ALA A 78 -12.70 19.02 13.26
CA ALA A 78 -12.83 17.81 14.08
C ALA A 78 -13.22 16.61 13.18
N PRO A 79 -12.55 15.47 13.35
CA PRO A 79 -12.85 14.30 12.53
C PRO A 79 -14.23 13.72 12.88
N THR A 80 -15.03 13.46 11.86
CA THR A 80 -16.28 12.71 12.01
C THR A 80 -16.02 11.20 12.13
N PRO A 81 -16.94 10.40 12.68
CA PRO A 81 -16.80 8.95 12.67
C PRO A 81 -16.62 8.37 11.25
N GLU A 82 -17.31 8.93 10.27
CA GLU A 82 -17.17 8.53 8.87
C GLU A 82 -15.76 8.83 8.33
N TRP A 83 -15.23 10.03 8.58
CA TRP A 83 -13.87 10.39 8.19
C TRP A 83 -12.81 9.48 8.79
N LEU A 84 -13.00 9.07 10.07
CA LEU A 84 -12.09 8.11 10.70
C LEU A 84 -12.11 6.75 10.00
N ARG A 85 -13.29 6.27 9.56
CA ARG A 85 -13.39 5.02 8.78
C ARG A 85 -12.77 5.15 7.38
N ILE A 86 -13.01 6.28 6.69
CA ILE A 86 -12.38 6.56 5.39
C ILE A 86 -10.86 6.53 5.51
N THR A 87 -10.29 7.26 6.45
CA THR A 87 -8.83 7.30 6.63
C THR A 87 -8.26 5.96 7.06
N ALA A 88 -8.95 5.20 7.90
CA ALA A 88 -8.54 3.86 8.29
C ALA A 88 -8.51 2.90 7.09
N ALA A 89 -9.54 2.93 6.23
CA ALA A 89 -9.58 2.11 5.02
C ALA A 89 -8.46 2.50 4.03
N LEU A 90 -8.28 3.80 3.78
CA LEU A 90 -7.20 4.32 2.93
C LEU A 90 -5.82 3.90 3.45
N ASP A 91 -5.56 4.06 4.74
CA ASP A 91 -4.28 3.72 5.36
C ASP A 91 -4.02 2.20 5.32
N ALA A 92 -5.05 1.38 5.51
CA ALA A 92 -4.96 -0.07 5.43
C ALA A 92 -4.66 -0.55 4.00
N VAL A 93 -5.35 -0.02 2.99
CA VAL A 93 -5.10 -0.36 1.58
C VAL A 93 -3.74 0.16 1.13
N SER A 94 -3.38 1.38 1.50
CA SER A 94 -2.10 2.01 1.18
C SER A 94 -0.90 1.34 1.85
N GLN A 95 -1.06 0.80 3.07
CA GLN A 95 0.01 0.47 4.02
C GLN A 95 0.87 1.68 4.41
N GLN A 96 0.23 2.85 4.47
CA GLN A 96 0.84 4.09 4.91
C GLN A 96 -0.19 4.89 5.73
N ARG A 97 0.19 5.40 6.88
CA ARG A 97 -0.64 6.33 7.63
C ARG A 97 -0.72 7.69 6.96
N ASN A 98 -1.86 8.36 7.06
CA ASN A 98 -2.15 9.62 6.39
C ASN A 98 -2.09 9.53 4.86
N SER A 99 -2.42 8.38 4.31
CA SER A 99 -2.31 8.07 2.88
C SER A 99 -3.22 8.94 2.01
N TYR A 100 -4.31 9.49 2.58
CA TYR A 100 -5.19 10.44 1.90
C TYR A 100 -4.46 11.69 1.37
N LEU A 101 -3.31 12.06 1.98
CA LEU A 101 -2.47 13.18 1.52
C LEU A 101 -1.67 12.87 0.26
N SER A 102 -1.44 11.60 -0.06
CA SER A 102 -0.51 11.20 -1.11
C SER A 102 -1.12 10.28 -2.17
N GLY A 103 -2.12 9.47 -1.81
CA GLY A 103 -2.68 8.42 -2.66
C GLY A 103 -1.68 7.34 -3.05
N LEU A 104 -0.60 7.15 -2.26
CA LEU A 104 0.42 6.14 -2.54
C LEU A 104 -0.04 4.76 -2.09
N TYR A 105 0.43 3.74 -2.80
CA TYR A 105 0.24 2.33 -2.47
C TYR A 105 1.60 1.66 -2.27
N TRP A 106 1.82 1.02 -1.12
CA TRP A 106 3.08 0.37 -0.78
C TRP A 106 2.92 -1.15 -0.73
N TYR A 107 3.70 -1.87 -1.53
CA TYR A 107 3.88 -3.30 -1.38
C TYR A 107 4.68 -3.57 -0.10
N THR A 108 4.27 -4.57 0.67
CA THR A 108 4.98 -5.03 1.89
C THR A 108 5.73 -6.35 1.67
N ASP A 109 5.52 -6.95 0.51
CA ASP A 109 6.22 -8.13 0.03
C ASP A 109 7.11 -7.72 -1.15
N LEU A 110 8.42 -7.97 -1.02
CA LEU A 110 9.40 -7.58 -2.04
C LEU A 110 9.25 -8.40 -3.33
N GLU A 111 8.94 -9.68 -3.22
CA GLU A 111 8.76 -10.54 -4.40
C GLU A 111 7.55 -10.10 -5.21
N GLN A 112 6.46 -9.69 -4.53
CA GLN A 112 5.31 -9.11 -5.22
C GLN A 112 5.69 -7.82 -5.93
N ALA A 113 6.46 -6.93 -5.29
CA ALA A 113 6.95 -5.70 -5.90
C ALA A 113 7.86 -5.99 -7.12
N GLN A 114 8.72 -7.00 -7.04
CA GLN A 114 9.58 -7.45 -8.15
C GLN A 114 8.76 -7.95 -9.35
N ARG A 115 7.72 -8.78 -9.10
CA ARG A 115 6.82 -9.25 -10.18
C ARG A 115 6.14 -8.07 -10.89
N VAL A 116 5.64 -7.09 -10.12
CA VAL A 116 5.00 -5.90 -10.70
C VAL A 116 6.01 -5.01 -11.43
N SER A 117 7.23 -4.88 -10.90
CA SER A 117 8.34 -4.17 -11.55
C SER A 117 8.69 -4.79 -12.90
N ALA A 118 8.85 -6.11 -12.95
CA ALA A 118 9.14 -6.83 -14.19
C ALA A 118 8.04 -6.65 -15.25
N GLN A 119 6.76 -6.65 -14.83
CA GLN A 119 5.62 -6.47 -15.73
C GLN A 119 5.46 -5.04 -16.22
N SER A 120 5.69 -4.05 -15.36
CA SER A 120 5.47 -2.63 -15.67
C SER A 120 6.70 -1.93 -16.25
N GLY A 121 7.88 -2.52 -16.13
CA GLY A 121 9.15 -1.89 -16.48
C GLY A 121 9.54 -0.72 -15.58
N LYS A 122 8.87 -0.53 -14.43
CA LYS A 122 9.19 0.51 -13.46
C LYS A 122 10.19 -0.02 -12.43
N PRO A 123 11.21 0.77 -12.02
CA PRO A 123 12.07 0.41 -10.90
C PRO A 123 11.29 0.37 -9.59
N ILE A 124 11.82 -0.37 -8.60
CA ILE A 124 11.24 -0.41 -7.27
C ILE A 124 11.88 0.69 -6.42
N LEU A 125 11.07 1.52 -5.77
CA LEU A 125 11.54 2.36 -4.65
C LEU A 125 11.23 1.63 -3.35
N SER A 126 12.28 1.06 -2.73
CA SER A 126 12.18 0.29 -1.49
C SER A 126 12.58 1.15 -0.29
N LEU A 127 11.60 1.56 0.51
CA LEU A 127 11.84 2.26 1.77
C LEU A 127 12.15 1.26 2.88
N ARG A 128 13.32 1.38 3.49
CA ARG A 128 13.72 0.66 4.71
C ARG A 128 13.71 1.64 5.88
N LEU A 129 12.99 1.30 6.97
CA LEU A 129 12.79 2.23 8.08
C LEU A 129 12.66 1.51 9.42
N LEU A 130 12.75 2.27 10.51
CA LEU A 130 12.40 1.81 11.86
C LEU A 130 10.89 1.94 12.10
N GLY A 131 10.27 0.89 12.60
CA GLY A 131 8.82 0.79 12.76
C GLY A 131 8.11 0.64 11.40
N LYS A 132 6.80 0.54 11.44
CA LYS A 132 5.97 0.43 10.23
C LYS A 132 5.58 1.81 9.73
N LEU A 133 5.38 1.94 8.40
CA LEU A 133 4.89 3.17 7.81
C LEU A 133 3.43 3.49 8.22
N THR A 134 2.70 2.49 8.70
CA THR A 134 1.33 2.59 9.23
C THR A 134 1.26 3.06 10.68
N ASP A 135 2.35 2.94 11.45
CA ASP A 135 2.31 3.24 12.88
C ASP A 135 2.29 4.74 13.14
N GLU A 136 1.49 5.18 14.09
CA GLU A 136 1.47 6.58 14.53
C GLU A 136 2.82 6.97 15.13
N LEU A 137 3.31 6.16 16.06
CA LEU A 137 4.60 6.34 16.71
C LEU A 137 5.74 5.63 15.94
N SER A 138 5.72 5.71 14.60
CA SER A 138 6.86 5.33 13.76
C SER A 138 8.03 6.30 13.98
N CYS A 139 9.20 6.01 13.40
CA CYS A 139 10.37 6.88 13.55
C CYS A 139 10.12 8.32 13.03
N ALA A 140 10.94 9.26 13.47
CA ALA A 140 10.80 10.67 13.07
C ALA A 140 10.85 10.86 11.55
N ASN A 141 11.72 10.10 10.85
CA ASN A 141 11.79 10.15 9.38
C ASN A 141 10.48 9.69 8.73
N SER A 142 9.88 8.61 9.22
CA SER A 142 8.60 8.11 8.72
C SER A 142 7.49 9.17 8.85
N ARG A 143 7.40 9.85 9.99
CA ARG A 143 6.43 10.94 10.17
C ARG A 143 6.66 12.08 9.20
N PHE A 144 7.91 12.50 9.02
CA PHE A 144 8.28 13.51 8.03
C PHE A 144 7.91 13.08 6.60
N PHE A 145 8.17 11.82 6.24
CA PHE A 145 7.82 11.31 4.91
C PHE A 145 6.32 11.39 4.65
N ARG A 146 5.50 10.92 5.58
CA ARG A 146 4.05 10.89 5.42
C ARG A 146 3.41 12.26 5.32
N THR A 147 3.90 13.22 6.13
CA THR A 147 3.25 14.52 6.30
C THR A 147 3.85 15.66 5.47
N VAL A 148 5.11 15.53 5.04
CA VAL A 148 5.82 16.58 4.30
C VAL A 148 6.29 16.10 2.93
N LEU A 149 6.99 14.95 2.89
CA LEU A 149 7.64 14.52 1.65
C LEU A 149 6.63 13.94 0.66
N TYR A 150 5.86 12.92 1.10
CA TYR A 150 4.92 12.21 0.23
C TYR A 150 3.60 12.98 0.03
N SER A 151 3.25 13.89 0.91
CA SER A 151 2.12 14.79 0.73
C SER A 151 2.39 15.90 -0.31
N ASN A 152 3.65 16.10 -0.70
CA ASN A 152 3.98 17.03 -1.77
C ASN A 152 3.53 16.47 -3.12
N ALA A 153 2.64 17.18 -3.83
CA ALA A 153 2.02 16.72 -5.07
C ALA A 153 3.03 16.35 -6.17
N ALA A 154 4.14 17.09 -6.30
CA ALA A 154 5.17 16.79 -7.29
C ALA A 154 5.93 15.49 -6.95
N VAL A 155 6.18 15.24 -5.66
CA VAL A 155 6.83 14.00 -5.19
C VAL A 155 5.88 12.82 -5.36
N SER A 156 4.64 12.91 -4.88
CA SER A 156 3.68 11.82 -4.95
C SER A 156 3.35 11.43 -6.40
N SER A 157 3.25 12.39 -7.32
CA SER A 157 3.07 12.11 -8.75
C SER A 157 4.26 11.29 -9.31
N ILE A 158 5.51 11.72 -9.08
CA ILE A 158 6.69 10.98 -9.52
C ILE A 158 6.67 9.55 -8.96
N LEU A 159 6.36 9.40 -7.68
CA LEU A 159 6.33 8.10 -7.02
C LEU A 159 5.28 7.16 -7.63
N ARG A 160 4.06 7.61 -7.85
CA ARG A 160 2.99 6.81 -8.48
C ARG A 160 3.30 6.46 -9.93
N ASP A 161 3.84 7.43 -10.68
CA ASP A 161 3.96 7.30 -12.12
C ASP A 161 5.21 6.52 -12.55
N GLN A 162 6.30 6.62 -11.77
CA GLN A 162 7.61 6.13 -12.18
C GLN A 162 8.15 4.96 -11.38
N PHE A 163 7.53 4.60 -10.24
CA PHE A 163 8.06 3.57 -9.35
C PHE A 163 7.00 2.55 -8.93
N VAL A 164 7.46 1.34 -8.63
CA VAL A 164 6.75 0.37 -7.80
C VAL A 164 7.21 0.62 -6.36
N LEU A 165 6.28 0.96 -5.46
CA LEU A 165 6.65 1.35 -4.09
C LEU A 165 6.65 0.14 -3.17
N HIS A 166 7.75 -0.09 -2.47
CA HIS A 166 7.89 -1.14 -1.47
C HIS A 166 8.36 -0.55 -0.14
N SER A 167 7.81 -1.01 0.98
CA SER A 167 8.26 -0.60 2.31
C SER A 167 8.54 -1.80 3.20
N GLN A 168 9.59 -1.73 3.99
CA GLN A 168 9.97 -2.77 4.93
C GLN A 168 10.45 -2.19 6.24
N MET A 169 9.85 -2.65 7.34
CA MET A 169 10.37 -2.43 8.67
C MET A 169 11.65 -3.23 8.87
N VAL A 170 12.75 -2.56 9.27
CA VAL A 170 14.04 -3.22 9.56
C VAL A 170 14.08 -3.76 10.98
N ARG A 171 13.52 -2.98 11.91
CA ARG A 171 13.32 -3.35 13.31
C ARG A 171 12.32 -2.40 13.96
N PRO A 172 11.75 -2.77 15.13
CA PRO A 172 10.93 -1.85 15.91
C PRO A 172 11.66 -0.53 16.22
N VAL A 173 10.91 0.56 16.29
CA VAL A 173 11.45 1.85 16.70
C VAL A 173 11.48 1.91 18.23
N PRO A 174 12.57 2.42 18.85
CA PRO A 174 12.61 2.64 20.29
C PRO A 174 11.56 3.66 20.74
N LEU A 175 10.77 3.30 21.75
CA LEU A 175 9.83 4.19 22.43
C LEU A 175 10.46 4.76 23.69
N ILE A 176 10.18 6.03 23.98
CA ILE A 176 10.51 6.70 25.21
C ILE A 176 9.22 7.12 25.88
N THR A 177 9.07 6.72 27.13
CA THR A 177 7.97 7.15 28.00
C THR A 177 8.50 8.13 29.02
N ILE A 178 7.95 9.34 29.04
CA ILE A 178 8.19 10.34 30.09
C ILE A 178 7.00 10.26 31.03
N ASP A 179 7.24 9.87 32.27
CA ASP A 179 6.24 9.87 33.34
C ASP A 179 6.45 11.15 34.20
N PHE A 180 5.42 11.99 34.28
CA PHE A 180 5.47 13.25 35.02
C PHE A 180 5.19 13.09 36.51
N GLY A 181 4.90 11.87 36.97
CA GLY A 181 4.62 11.59 38.41
C GLY A 181 3.25 12.03 38.87
N ASP A 182 2.44 12.64 38.05
CA ASP A 182 1.08 13.10 38.33
C ASP A 182 0.00 12.29 37.59
N GLY A 183 0.37 11.13 37.05
CA GLY A 183 -0.49 10.26 36.22
C GLY A 183 -0.43 10.57 34.72
N ARG A 184 0.17 11.68 34.30
CA ARG A 184 0.40 11.99 32.87
C ARG A 184 1.63 11.28 32.37
N LYS A 185 1.50 10.68 31.18
CA LYS A 185 2.60 10.04 30.46
C LYS A 185 2.68 10.55 29.04
N LEU A 186 3.88 10.75 28.55
CA LEU A 186 4.15 11.13 27.17
C LEU A 186 5.00 10.04 26.51
N GLU A 187 4.43 9.34 25.52
CA GLU A 187 5.18 8.40 24.70
C GLU A 187 5.61 9.05 23.38
N ARG A 188 6.88 8.89 23.03
CA ARG A 188 7.44 9.44 21.79
C ARG A 188 8.54 8.53 21.24
N THR A 189 8.73 8.63 19.92
CA THR A 189 9.90 8.12 19.24
C THR A 189 10.81 9.29 18.89
N ILE A 190 12.06 9.23 19.29
CA ILE A 190 13.03 10.32 19.07
C ILE A 190 14.07 9.99 18.01
N THR A 191 14.14 8.72 17.59
CA THR A 191 15.12 8.29 16.59
C THR A 191 14.51 8.35 15.19
N GLY A 192 15.36 8.61 14.19
CA GLY A 192 15.02 8.50 12.78
C GLY A 192 16.13 7.77 12.05
N ASN A 193 15.80 6.68 11.38
CA ASN A 193 16.71 6.02 10.45
C ASN A 193 15.91 5.45 9.29
N SER A 194 16.35 5.75 8.08
CA SER A 194 15.69 5.32 6.86
C SER A 194 16.62 5.40 5.67
N VAL A 195 16.35 4.59 4.68
CA VAL A 195 16.98 4.67 3.36
C VAL A 195 15.94 4.30 2.30
N HIS A 196 15.93 5.04 1.20
CA HIS A 196 15.21 4.67 -0.01
C HIS A 196 16.22 4.03 -0.96
N TYR A 197 16.06 2.74 -1.23
CA TYR A 197 16.80 2.06 -2.29
C TYR A 197 16.00 2.12 -3.59
N VAL A 198 16.68 2.36 -4.69
CA VAL A 198 16.14 2.08 -6.02
C VAL A 198 16.66 0.72 -6.45
N LEU A 199 15.74 -0.19 -6.74
CA LEU A 199 16.05 -1.56 -7.13
C LEU A 199 15.55 -1.81 -8.55
N ASP A 200 16.21 -2.71 -9.27
CA ASP A 200 15.67 -3.31 -10.49
C ASP A 200 14.63 -4.41 -10.15
N SER A 201 14.07 -5.04 -11.17
CA SER A 201 13.08 -6.11 -11.02
C SER A 201 13.62 -7.36 -10.33
N ASP A 202 14.93 -7.56 -10.33
CA ASP A 202 15.57 -8.69 -9.66
C ASP A 202 15.96 -8.36 -8.20
N GLY A 203 15.65 -7.13 -7.76
CA GLY A 203 15.95 -6.65 -6.41
C GLY A 203 17.38 -6.15 -6.22
N LYS A 204 18.15 -6.02 -7.30
CA LYS A 204 19.51 -5.47 -7.25
C LYS A 204 19.45 -3.96 -7.05
N VAL A 205 20.28 -3.45 -6.15
CA VAL A 205 20.38 -2.02 -5.85
C VAL A 205 21.01 -1.27 -7.02
N ILE A 206 20.29 -0.28 -7.55
CA ILE A 206 20.74 0.66 -8.57
C ILE A 206 21.25 1.95 -7.94
N ASP A 207 20.52 2.46 -6.93
CA ASP A 207 20.83 3.71 -6.23
C ASP A 207 20.29 3.68 -4.78
N ALA A 208 20.75 4.60 -3.94
CA ALA A 208 20.33 4.70 -2.55
C ALA A 208 20.29 6.15 -2.07
N PHE A 209 19.20 6.52 -1.37
CA PHE A 209 18.98 7.85 -0.80
C PHE A 209 18.83 7.73 0.72
N PRO A 210 19.94 7.80 1.50
CA PRO A 210 19.88 7.68 2.95
C PRO A 210 19.34 8.95 3.60
N GLY A 211 18.58 8.79 4.69
CA GLY A 211 18.15 9.89 5.54
C GLY A 211 16.94 10.65 4.98
N VAL A 212 16.96 11.96 5.17
CA VAL A 212 15.85 12.88 4.92
C VAL A 212 16.21 13.92 3.86
N TYR A 213 15.33 14.11 2.92
CA TYR A 213 15.46 15.10 1.84
C TYR A 213 14.25 16.03 1.84
N GLY A 214 14.45 17.31 1.56
CA GLY A 214 13.33 18.20 1.23
C GLY A 214 12.69 17.82 -0.12
N PRO A 215 11.41 18.19 -0.36
CA PRO A 215 10.66 17.74 -1.55
C PRO A 215 11.34 18.02 -2.88
N GLN A 216 11.95 19.21 -3.05
CA GLN A 216 12.65 19.58 -4.28
C GLN A 216 13.91 18.73 -4.53
N ALA A 217 14.71 18.49 -3.48
CA ALA A 217 15.91 17.66 -3.58
C ALA A 217 15.52 16.22 -3.88
N PHE A 218 14.50 15.69 -3.20
CA PHE A 218 14.00 14.33 -3.43
C PHE A 218 13.46 14.16 -4.85
N SER A 219 12.68 15.11 -5.35
CA SER A 219 12.20 15.08 -6.74
C SER A 219 13.35 15.02 -7.76
N ARG A 220 14.46 15.74 -7.52
CA ARG A 220 15.63 15.70 -8.42
C ARG A 220 16.29 14.33 -8.44
N VAL A 221 16.51 13.72 -7.27
CA VAL A 221 17.15 12.39 -7.21
C VAL A 221 16.25 11.30 -7.78
N LEU A 222 14.91 11.36 -7.52
CA LEU A 222 13.96 10.41 -8.10
C LEU A 222 13.95 10.47 -9.64
N ARG A 223 13.89 11.66 -10.23
CA ARG A 223 13.92 11.83 -11.69
C ARG A 223 15.21 11.26 -12.29
N ARG A 224 16.35 11.50 -11.64
CA ARG A 224 17.63 10.93 -12.08
C ARG A 224 17.61 9.41 -12.04
N ALA A 225 17.14 8.81 -10.96
CA ALA A 225 17.05 7.36 -10.80
C ALA A 225 16.09 6.73 -11.83
N GLY A 226 14.93 7.36 -12.08
CA GLY A 226 13.99 6.91 -13.12
C GLY A 226 14.55 6.98 -14.53
N LEU A 227 15.46 7.91 -14.82
CA LEU A 227 16.14 8.01 -16.13
C LEU A 227 17.19 6.91 -16.33
N ILE A 228 17.89 6.51 -15.27
CA ILE A 228 18.92 5.45 -15.34
C ILE A 228 18.28 4.08 -15.61
N HIS A 229 17.06 3.88 -15.16
CA HIS A 229 16.35 2.59 -15.30
C HIS A 229 15.61 2.43 -16.66
N LYS A 230 15.60 3.42 -17.55
CA LYS A 230 14.98 3.19 -18.86
C LYS A 230 15.67 2.00 -19.52
N PRO A 231 14.95 0.89 -19.78
CA PRO A 231 15.55 -0.26 -20.46
C PRO A 231 16.12 0.23 -21.78
N GLN A 232 17.40 -0.04 -22.01
CA GLN A 232 17.98 0.19 -23.33
C GLN A 232 17.16 -0.67 -24.30
N ARG A 233 16.35 -0.05 -25.13
CA ARG A 233 15.71 -0.75 -26.25
C ARG A 233 16.82 -1.45 -27.01
N LYS A 234 16.91 -2.78 -26.87
CA LYS A 234 17.72 -3.58 -27.77
C LYS A 234 17.25 -3.23 -29.20
N ARG A 235 18.12 -2.58 -29.94
CA ARG A 235 17.95 -2.37 -31.37
C ARG A 235 18.04 -3.71 -32.10
#